data_2fc85604e32230a71d88b56a907f2d5c
#
_entry.id   2fc85604e32230a71d88b56a907f2d5c
#
_cell.length_a   1.000
_cell.length_b   1.000
_cell.length_c   1.000
_cell.angle_alpha   90.00
_cell.angle_beta   90.00
_cell.angle_gamma   90.00
#
_symmetry.space_group_name_H-M   'P 1'
#
loop_
_entity.id
_entity.type
_entity.pdbx_description
1 polymer ?
#
loop_
_entity_poly.entity_id
_entity_poly.type
_entity_poly.pdbx_seq_one_letter_code
_entity_poly.pdbx_strand_id
1 'polypeptide(L)'
;MDEATGRVTAIDHPNSPIARRHSTLELGHTDAPAATLPRQANVVSLRMPIGLFASASIDRVDDAAIEAQAVSKGDDIKGRVNYVQGARGETRVGRWGWKADIAALDEMVADAFANELGVSSALATRPVASPKDDGRLVRAVAAYLRRLPTPAGSAP
;
A
#
# COMPACT_ATOMS: atom_id res chain seq x y z
N MET A 1 -18.08 10.16 8.60
CA MET A 1 -18.92 9.49 9.61
C MET A 1 -20.33 10.00 9.39
N ASP A 2 -21.27 9.11 9.34
CA ASP A 2 -22.69 9.47 9.27
C ASP A 2 -23.10 9.95 10.67
N GLU A 3 -23.56 11.19 10.78
CA GLU A 3 -23.88 11.79 12.08
C GLU A 3 -25.10 11.13 12.75
N ALA A 4 -26.00 10.56 11.98
CA ALA A 4 -27.20 9.91 12.49
C ALA A 4 -26.93 8.49 13.02
N THR A 5 -25.99 7.78 12.45
CA THR A 5 -25.72 6.36 12.77
C THR A 5 -24.36 6.13 13.42
N GLY A 6 -23.49 7.11 13.48
CA GLY A 6 -22.09 6.98 13.93
C GLY A 6 -21.23 6.07 13.02
N ARG A 7 -21.77 5.60 11.90
CA ARG A 7 -21.10 4.65 11.02
C ARG A 7 -20.02 5.34 10.19
N VAL A 8 -18.83 4.74 10.18
CA VAL A 8 -17.76 5.12 9.27
C VAL A 8 -17.87 4.28 8.01
N THR A 9 -18.06 4.93 6.86
CA THR A 9 -18.08 4.27 5.55
C THR A 9 -16.85 4.72 4.77
N ALA A 10 -16.13 3.77 4.18
CA ALA A 10 -15.02 4.10 3.30
C ALA A 10 -15.55 4.81 2.05
N ILE A 11 -14.87 5.89 1.66
CA ILE A 11 -15.14 6.56 0.39
C ILE A 11 -14.28 5.89 -0.66
N ASP A 12 -14.94 5.32 -1.67
CA ASP A 12 -14.22 4.80 -2.83
C ASP A 12 -13.73 5.99 -3.67
N HIS A 13 -12.43 6.14 -3.74
CA HIS A 13 -11.78 7.21 -4.48
C HIS A 13 -10.73 6.61 -5.42
N PRO A 14 -10.73 7.00 -6.72
CA PRO A 14 -9.87 6.40 -7.73
C PRO A 14 -8.36 6.52 -7.46
N ASN A 15 -7.97 7.46 -6.62
CA ASN A 15 -6.58 7.74 -6.28
C ASN A 15 -6.16 7.22 -4.90
N SER A 16 -6.75 6.12 -4.41
CA SER A 16 -6.47 5.57 -3.08
C SER A 16 -6.94 6.47 -1.92
N PRO A 17 -7.08 5.93 -0.71
CA PRO A 17 -7.42 6.72 0.48
C PRO A 17 -6.32 7.66 0.96
N ILE A 18 -5.18 7.75 0.26
CA ILE A 18 -4.06 8.61 0.65
C ILE A 18 -4.18 9.96 -0.03
N ALA A 19 -4.45 11.00 0.78
CA ALA A 19 -4.40 12.37 0.32
C ALA A 19 -2.98 12.95 0.50
N ARG A 20 -2.49 13.64 -0.50
CA ARG A 20 -1.19 14.33 -0.49
C ARG A 20 -1.39 15.83 -0.45
N ARG A 21 -0.52 16.53 0.28
CA ARG A 21 -0.53 18.00 0.30
C ARG A 21 -0.06 18.59 -1.03
N HIS A 22 0.94 17.97 -1.62
CA HIS A 22 1.58 18.44 -2.84
C HIS A 22 1.75 17.29 -3.82
N SER A 23 1.84 17.61 -5.10
CA SER A 23 2.18 16.64 -6.14
C SER A 23 3.39 17.14 -6.92
N THR A 24 4.07 16.22 -7.58
CA THR A 24 5.17 16.56 -8.48
C THR A 24 4.67 17.30 -9.74
N LEU A 25 3.36 17.30 -10.00
CA LEU A 25 2.74 18.13 -11.04
C LEU A 25 3.01 19.62 -10.79
N GLU A 26 3.00 20.09 -9.54
CA GLU A 26 3.32 21.47 -9.16
C GLU A 26 4.75 21.87 -9.55
N LEU A 27 5.63 20.86 -9.67
CA LEU A 27 7.01 21.03 -10.13
C LEU A 27 7.17 20.81 -11.64
N GLY A 28 6.08 20.59 -12.37
CA GLY A 28 6.08 20.35 -13.81
C GLY A 28 6.64 19.00 -14.24
N HIS A 29 6.81 18.05 -13.32
CA HIS A 29 7.46 16.76 -13.60
C HIS A 29 6.50 15.61 -13.89
N THR A 30 5.23 15.75 -13.59
CA THR A 30 4.21 14.71 -13.82
C THR A 30 2.91 15.30 -14.31
N ASP A 31 2.08 14.45 -14.88
CA ASP A 31 0.72 14.76 -15.33
C ASP A 31 -0.36 14.25 -14.34
N ALA A 32 0.05 13.70 -13.20
CA ALA A 32 -0.87 13.23 -12.19
C ALA A 32 -1.21 14.35 -11.18
N PRO A 33 -2.47 14.74 -11.07
CA PRO A 33 -2.89 15.75 -10.10
C PRO A 33 -2.69 15.25 -8.66
N ALA A 34 -2.54 16.19 -7.73
CA ALA A 34 -2.57 15.86 -6.32
C ALA A 34 -3.89 15.18 -5.96
N ALA A 35 -3.82 14.13 -5.15
CA ALA A 35 -5.01 13.51 -4.59
C ALA A 35 -5.63 14.48 -3.56
N THR A 36 -6.71 15.14 -3.94
CA THR A 36 -7.45 16.03 -3.05
C THR A 36 -8.41 15.23 -2.17
N LEU A 37 -8.64 15.71 -0.96
CA LEU A 37 -9.66 15.12 -0.09
C LEU A 37 -11.04 15.28 -0.73
N PRO A 38 -11.81 14.20 -0.89
CA PRO A 38 -13.19 14.31 -1.33
C PRO A 38 -13.99 15.17 -0.35
N ARG A 39 -14.89 16.00 -0.86
CA ARG A 39 -15.73 16.87 0.00
C ARG A 39 -16.57 16.10 1.02
N GLN A 40 -16.89 14.84 0.72
CA GLN A 40 -17.65 13.94 1.59
C GLN A 40 -16.81 13.34 2.72
N ALA A 41 -15.48 13.49 2.67
CA ALA A 41 -14.59 12.95 3.69
C ALA A 41 -14.67 13.83 4.96
N ASN A 42 -15.43 13.39 5.95
CA ASN A 42 -15.56 14.04 7.26
C ASN A 42 -14.74 13.34 8.36
N VAL A 43 -14.03 12.28 8.03
CA VAL A 43 -13.07 11.60 8.91
C VAL A 43 -11.74 11.48 8.21
N VAL A 44 -10.69 12.04 8.81
CA VAL A 44 -9.32 12.00 8.31
C VAL A 44 -8.41 11.45 9.40
N SER A 45 -7.56 10.50 9.05
CA SER A 45 -6.56 9.92 9.95
C SER A 45 -5.17 10.22 9.43
N LEU A 46 -4.36 10.87 10.27
CA LEU A 46 -2.93 10.99 9.99
C LEU A 46 -2.24 9.68 10.31
N ARG A 47 -1.40 9.21 9.41
CA ARG A 47 -0.67 7.96 9.59
C ARG A 47 0.80 8.16 9.27
N MET A 48 1.65 7.57 10.10
CA MET A 48 3.08 7.50 9.84
C MET A 48 3.36 6.31 8.92
N PRO A 49 4.14 6.48 7.85
CA PRO A 49 4.55 5.36 7.01
C PRO A 49 5.43 4.39 7.81
N ILE A 50 5.35 3.11 7.45
CA ILE A 50 6.20 2.06 8.01
C ILE A 50 7.63 2.26 7.49
N GLY A 51 8.62 2.03 8.34
CA GLY A 51 10.03 2.05 7.91
C GLY A 51 10.31 1.02 6.82
N LEU A 52 11.17 1.36 5.87
CA LEU A 52 11.49 0.50 4.73
C LEU A 52 12.55 -0.57 5.05
N PHE A 53 13.19 -0.49 6.21
CA PHE A 53 14.11 -1.51 6.69
C PHE A 53 13.38 -2.85 6.90
N ALA A 54 14.08 -3.95 6.68
CA ALA A 54 13.51 -5.29 6.75
C ALA A 54 12.43 -5.62 5.70
N SER A 55 12.25 -4.81 4.67
CA SER A 55 11.30 -5.10 3.58
C SER A 55 11.48 -6.49 2.97
N ALA A 56 12.73 -6.94 2.82
CA ALA A 56 13.02 -8.29 2.34
C ALA A 56 12.47 -9.40 3.25
N SER A 57 12.45 -9.16 4.55
CA SER A 57 11.91 -10.14 5.50
C SER A 57 10.39 -10.24 5.39
N ILE A 58 9.72 -9.10 5.28
CA ILE A 58 8.26 -9.05 5.10
C ILE A 58 7.86 -9.70 3.74
N ASP A 59 8.60 -9.40 2.67
CA ASP A 59 8.33 -9.91 1.32
C ASP A 59 8.47 -11.45 1.24
N ARG A 60 9.28 -12.05 2.12
CA ARG A 60 9.56 -13.49 2.17
C ARG A 60 8.71 -14.27 3.18
N VAL A 61 7.85 -13.63 3.94
CA VAL A 61 6.95 -14.35 4.84
C VAL A 61 6.01 -15.23 4.02
N ASP A 62 5.93 -16.51 4.32
CA ASP A 62 5.03 -17.42 3.63
C ASP A 62 3.56 -17.07 3.90
N ASP A 63 2.72 -17.21 2.88
CA ASP A 63 1.27 -16.97 3.00
C ASP A 63 0.67 -17.82 4.12
N ALA A 64 1.06 -19.10 4.21
CA ALA A 64 0.61 -20.00 5.27
C ALA A 64 0.96 -19.51 6.68
N ALA A 65 2.10 -18.84 6.84
CA ALA A 65 2.49 -18.26 8.14
C ALA A 65 1.59 -17.06 8.52
N ILE A 66 1.19 -16.25 7.54
CA ILE A 66 0.24 -15.15 7.75
C ILE A 66 -1.14 -15.71 8.09
N GLU A 67 -1.60 -16.71 7.35
CA GLU A 67 -2.90 -17.37 7.56
C GLU A 67 -2.98 -18.03 8.94
N ALA A 68 -1.90 -18.68 9.38
CA ALA A 68 -1.82 -19.28 10.70
C ALA A 68 -1.95 -18.28 11.86
N GLN A 69 -1.59 -17.00 11.64
CA GLN A 69 -1.76 -15.95 12.64
C GLN A 69 -3.20 -15.42 12.74
N ALA A 70 -4.05 -15.72 11.76
CA ALA A 70 -5.45 -15.30 11.75
C ALA A 70 -6.33 -16.15 12.69
N VAL A 71 -5.81 -17.25 13.22
CA VAL A 71 -6.53 -18.14 14.12
C VAL A 71 -6.79 -17.43 15.45
N SER A 72 -8.03 -17.54 15.95
CA SER A 72 -8.42 -17.00 17.26
C SER A 72 -7.54 -17.58 18.38
N LYS A 73 -6.92 -16.70 19.15
CA LYS A 73 -6.08 -17.07 20.32
C LYS A 73 -6.86 -17.10 21.63
N GLY A 74 -8.13 -17.47 21.58
CA GLY A 74 -8.95 -17.66 22.79
C GLY A 74 -9.64 -16.39 23.34
N ASP A 75 -9.26 -15.22 22.88
CA ASP A 75 -9.86 -13.95 23.25
C ASP A 75 -10.83 -13.47 22.18
N ASP A 76 -11.61 -12.42 22.48
CA ASP A 76 -12.54 -11.80 21.54
C ASP A 76 -11.85 -11.16 20.32
N ILE A 77 -10.51 -11.10 20.31
CA ILE A 77 -9.70 -10.56 19.23
C ILE A 77 -9.37 -11.66 18.25
N LYS A 78 -9.88 -11.53 17.02
CA LYS A 78 -9.61 -12.44 15.90
C LYS A 78 -8.83 -11.72 14.82
N GLY A 79 -7.74 -12.34 14.36
CA GLY A 79 -7.05 -11.94 13.16
C GLY A 79 -7.90 -12.21 11.92
N ARG A 80 -7.68 -11.44 10.87
CA ARG A 80 -8.28 -11.67 9.55
C ARG A 80 -7.24 -11.43 8.47
N VAL A 81 -7.03 -12.43 7.64
CA VAL A 81 -6.22 -12.28 6.44
C VAL A 81 -6.95 -11.39 5.44
N ASN A 82 -6.25 -10.46 4.83
CA ASN A 82 -6.75 -9.73 3.68
C ASN A 82 -6.27 -10.41 2.40
N TYR A 83 -7.21 -10.96 1.62
CA TYR A 83 -6.93 -11.49 0.31
C TYR A 83 -7.16 -10.41 -0.74
N VAL A 84 -6.18 -10.21 -1.58
CA VAL A 84 -6.16 -9.13 -2.59
C VAL A 84 -6.00 -9.69 -3.98
N GLN A 85 -6.43 -8.94 -4.98
CA GLN A 85 -6.19 -9.29 -6.37
C GLN A 85 -4.81 -8.76 -6.77
N GLY A 86 -3.96 -9.66 -7.23
CA GLY A 86 -2.69 -9.30 -7.83
C GLY A 86 -2.85 -8.69 -9.21
N ALA A 87 -1.76 -8.17 -9.77
CA ALA A 87 -1.76 -7.48 -11.06
C ALA A 87 -2.25 -8.36 -12.24
N ARG A 88 -2.23 -9.68 -12.09
CA ARG A 88 -2.70 -10.64 -13.10
C ARG A 88 -4.09 -11.22 -12.80
N GLY A 89 -4.78 -10.68 -11.79
CA GLY A 89 -6.09 -11.15 -11.36
C GLY A 89 -6.07 -12.38 -10.45
N GLU A 90 -4.90 -12.85 -10.04
CA GLU A 90 -4.76 -13.92 -9.05
C GLU A 90 -5.11 -13.42 -7.64
N THR A 91 -5.70 -14.28 -6.81
CA THR A 91 -5.93 -13.99 -5.40
C THR A 91 -4.66 -14.30 -4.61
N ARG A 92 -4.20 -13.34 -3.81
CA ARG A 92 -2.96 -13.43 -3.02
C ARG A 92 -3.18 -12.89 -1.61
N VAL A 93 -2.33 -13.31 -0.68
CA VAL A 93 -2.32 -12.78 0.69
C VAL A 93 -1.69 -11.39 0.69
N GLY A 94 -2.43 -10.41 1.15
CA GLY A 94 -1.93 -9.05 1.34
C GLY A 94 -1.01 -8.95 2.55
N ARG A 95 0.05 -8.13 2.44
CA ARG A 95 1.06 -7.95 3.49
C ARG A 95 1.62 -6.53 3.58
N TRP A 96 1.41 -5.73 2.54
CA TRP A 96 1.84 -4.34 2.46
C TRP A 96 0.66 -3.39 2.56
N GLY A 97 0.95 -2.14 2.89
CA GLY A 97 -0.08 -1.14 3.16
C GLY A 97 -0.64 -1.23 4.58
N TRP A 98 -1.40 -0.24 4.98
CA TRP A 98 -1.98 -0.16 6.32
C TRP A 98 -3.01 -1.23 6.63
N LYS A 99 -3.64 -1.78 5.60
CA LYS A 99 -4.68 -2.81 5.71
C LYS A 99 -4.23 -4.13 5.09
N ALA A 100 -2.93 -4.29 4.83
CA ALA A 100 -2.38 -5.41 4.08
C ALA A 100 -3.13 -5.57 2.74
N ASP A 101 -3.27 -4.51 2.00
CA ASP A 101 -4.05 -4.43 0.75
C ASP A 101 -3.19 -4.56 -0.51
N ILE A 102 -1.91 -4.83 -0.34
CA ILE A 102 -0.95 -5.07 -1.43
C ILE A 102 -0.18 -6.37 -1.13
N ALA A 103 0.00 -7.23 -2.14
CA ALA A 103 0.57 -8.56 -1.93
C ALA A 103 2.09 -8.62 -2.08
N ALA A 104 2.71 -7.81 -2.93
CA ALA A 104 4.14 -7.88 -3.23
C ALA A 104 4.85 -6.54 -3.05
N LEU A 105 6.15 -6.61 -2.77
CA LEU A 105 6.98 -5.40 -2.60
C LEU A 105 7.04 -4.56 -3.88
N ASP A 106 7.12 -5.18 -5.06
CA ASP A 106 7.13 -4.45 -6.33
C ASP A 106 5.82 -3.68 -6.54
N GLU A 107 4.69 -4.28 -6.19
CA GLU A 107 3.38 -3.64 -6.25
C GLU A 107 3.28 -2.48 -5.25
N MET A 108 3.85 -2.63 -4.04
CA MET A 108 3.92 -1.57 -3.03
C MET A 108 4.77 -0.39 -3.52
N VAL A 109 5.90 -0.65 -4.17
CA VAL A 109 6.72 0.41 -4.75
C VAL A 109 5.99 1.11 -5.90
N ALA A 110 5.28 0.36 -6.74
CA ALA A 110 4.47 0.94 -7.82
C ALA A 110 3.34 1.82 -7.27
N ASP A 111 2.68 1.38 -6.19
CA ASP A 111 1.65 2.17 -5.51
C ASP A 111 2.23 3.46 -4.91
N ALA A 112 3.39 3.38 -4.26
CA ALA A 112 4.10 4.56 -3.74
C ALA A 112 4.49 5.52 -4.87
N PHE A 113 4.99 5.01 -6.01
CA PHE A 113 5.30 5.84 -7.17
C PHE A 113 4.07 6.60 -7.68
N ALA A 114 2.94 5.91 -7.79
CA ALA A 114 1.70 6.53 -8.22
C ALA A 114 1.19 7.57 -7.20
N ASN A 115 1.16 7.19 -5.93
CA ASN A 115 0.55 8.01 -4.89
C ASN A 115 1.45 9.15 -4.40
N GLU A 116 2.76 8.97 -4.36
CA GLU A 116 3.69 9.94 -3.79
C GLU A 116 4.40 10.78 -4.85
N LEU A 117 4.68 10.20 -6.00
CA LEU A 117 5.40 10.87 -7.09
C LEU A 117 4.51 11.20 -8.29
N GLY A 118 3.30 10.64 -8.37
CA GLY A 118 2.43 10.76 -9.55
C GLY A 118 2.99 10.04 -10.78
N VAL A 119 3.83 9.03 -10.58
CA VAL A 119 4.42 8.23 -11.66
C VAL A 119 3.70 6.89 -11.75
N SER A 120 2.97 6.67 -12.83
CA SER A 120 2.31 5.38 -13.08
C SER A 120 3.31 4.34 -13.56
N SER A 121 3.12 3.08 -13.14
CA SER A 121 3.98 1.95 -13.51
C SER A 121 3.16 0.81 -14.10
N ALA A 122 3.80 0.07 -15.02
CA ALA A 122 3.25 -1.18 -15.56
C ALA A 122 3.10 -2.29 -14.50
N LEU A 123 3.71 -2.13 -13.33
CA LEU A 123 3.61 -3.07 -12.20
C LEU A 123 2.54 -2.66 -11.16
N ALA A 124 1.81 -1.59 -11.41
CA ALA A 124 0.72 -1.19 -10.53
C ALA A 124 -0.42 -2.22 -10.54
N THR A 125 -1.01 -2.47 -9.38
CA THR A 125 -2.20 -3.34 -9.24
C THR A 125 -3.41 -2.76 -9.97
N ARG A 126 -3.43 -1.46 -10.21
CA ARG A 126 -4.40 -0.76 -11.04
C ARG A 126 -3.72 -0.33 -12.34
N PRO A 127 -3.86 -1.12 -13.41
CA PRO A 127 -3.18 -0.83 -14.67
C PRO A 127 -3.70 0.47 -15.30
N VAL A 128 -2.79 1.21 -15.91
CA VAL A 128 -3.09 2.37 -16.76
C VAL A 128 -2.69 2.07 -18.20
N ALA A 129 -3.40 2.66 -19.15
CA ALA A 129 -3.20 2.37 -20.57
C ALA A 129 -1.78 2.70 -21.10
N SER A 130 -1.15 3.73 -20.53
CA SER A 130 0.20 4.16 -20.91
C SER A 130 0.99 4.56 -19.67
N PRO A 131 1.58 3.58 -18.97
CA PRO A 131 2.36 3.88 -17.78
C PRO A 131 3.64 4.64 -18.11
N LYS A 132 4.05 5.55 -17.24
CA LYS A 132 5.30 6.32 -17.36
C LYS A 132 6.54 5.45 -17.11
N ASP A 133 6.41 4.46 -16.24
CA ASP A 133 7.43 3.46 -15.97
C ASP A 133 7.00 2.10 -16.53
N ASP A 134 7.84 1.48 -17.32
CA ASP A 134 7.67 0.11 -17.85
C ASP A 134 7.88 -0.99 -16.78
N GLY A 135 8.03 -0.60 -15.54
CA GLY A 135 8.33 -1.45 -14.38
C GLY A 135 9.82 -1.53 -14.07
N ARG A 136 10.70 -0.90 -14.85
CA ARG A 136 12.16 -0.97 -14.63
C ARG A 136 12.57 -0.19 -13.38
N LEU A 137 12.06 1.02 -13.19
CA LEU A 137 12.36 1.83 -12.02
C LEU A 137 11.80 1.20 -10.75
N VAL A 138 10.56 0.74 -10.80
CA VAL A 138 9.94 0.02 -9.69
C VAL A 138 10.77 -1.19 -9.29
N ARG A 139 11.17 -2.05 -10.23
CA ARG A 139 12.02 -3.21 -9.93
C ARG A 139 13.39 -2.80 -9.36
N ALA A 140 13.97 -1.73 -9.83
CA ALA A 140 15.26 -1.24 -9.31
C ALA A 140 15.13 -0.80 -7.85
N VAL A 141 14.09 -0.05 -7.51
CA VAL A 141 13.81 0.38 -6.13
C VAL A 141 13.46 -0.82 -5.24
N ALA A 142 12.61 -1.73 -5.69
CA ALA A 142 12.29 -2.95 -4.95
C ALA A 142 13.54 -3.82 -4.68
N ALA A 143 14.42 -3.94 -5.67
CA ALA A 143 15.70 -4.64 -5.50
C ALA A 143 16.62 -3.96 -4.47
N TYR A 144 16.64 -2.63 -4.43
CA TYR A 144 17.33 -1.87 -3.39
C TYR A 144 16.73 -2.14 -2.01
N LEU A 145 15.41 -2.04 -1.87
CA LEU A 145 14.70 -2.27 -0.61
C LEU A 145 14.93 -3.69 -0.07
N ARG A 146 15.00 -4.70 -0.96
CA ARG A 146 15.33 -6.09 -0.57
C ARG A 146 16.75 -6.24 -0.02
N ARG A 147 17.64 -5.28 -0.25
CA ARG A 147 19.02 -5.27 0.26
C ARG A 147 19.16 -4.47 1.55
N LEU A 148 18.17 -3.69 1.94
CA LEU A 148 18.24 -2.96 3.19
C LEU A 148 18.35 -3.94 4.37
N PRO A 149 19.26 -3.68 5.31
CA PRO A 149 19.45 -4.57 6.45
C PRO A 149 18.20 -4.55 7.34
N THR A 150 17.97 -5.66 8.00
CA THR A 150 17.06 -5.68 9.14
C THR A 150 17.69 -4.90 10.28
N PRO A 151 16.98 -3.95 10.93
CA PRO A 151 17.49 -3.29 12.11
C PRO A 151 17.91 -4.34 13.13
N ALA A 152 19.06 -4.13 13.77
CA ALA A 152 19.45 -4.97 14.89
C ALA A 152 18.35 -4.89 15.94
N GLY A 153 17.64 -5.99 16.16
CA GLY A 153 16.67 -6.07 17.24
C GLY A 153 17.39 -5.79 18.55
N SER A 154 16.86 -4.88 19.36
CA SER A 154 17.19 -4.92 20.77
C SER A 154 16.75 -6.29 21.26
N ALA A 155 17.68 -7.12 21.65
CA ALA A 155 17.35 -8.36 22.35
C ALA A 155 16.43 -8.02 23.53
N PRO A 156 15.41 -8.84 23.78
CA PRO A 156 14.53 -8.66 24.92
C PRO A 156 15.30 -8.76 26.23
#